data_f7c7065c0c21bf9b0f70dc2f52a3783b
#
_entry.id   f7c7065c0c21bf9b0f70dc2f52a3783b
#
_cell.length_a   1.000
_cell.length_b   1.000
_cell.length_c   1.000
_cell.angle_alpha   90.00
_cell.angle_beta   90.00
_cell.angle_gamma   90.00
#
_symmetry.space_group_name_H-M   'P 1'
#
loop_
_entity.id
_entity.type
_entity.pdbx_description
1 polymer ?
#
loop_
_entity_poly.entity_id
_entity_poly.type
_entity_poly.pdbx_seq_one_letter_code
_entity_poly.pdbx_strand_id
1 'polypeptide(L)'
;MENKERLELFNERKILYETLNKIKSTIKNQIYDLENKIVKDPIFGVKVDELELSLRSMNCLKNNNIVYIGDLVGCSDGELLRSPNFGEKSLREVKEILKTRGLELNSGLKFSRVNGRPYV
;
A
#
# COMPACT_ATOMS: atom_id res chain seq x y z
N MET A 1 49.30 -10.51 -13.03
CA MET A 1 48.96 -10.09 -11.65
C MET A 1 49.55 -11.10 -10.67
N GLU A 2 50.33 -10.62 -9.72
CA GLU A 2 50.88 -11.47 -8.68
C GLU A 2 49.81 -11.92 -7.71
N ASN A 3 50.05 -13.05 -7.04
CA ASN A 3 49.08 -13.61 -6.09
C ASN A 3 48.75 -12.66 -4.94
N LYS A 4 49.73 -11.86 -4.51
CA LYS A 4 49.53 -10.87 -3.43
C LYS A 4 48.53 -9.77 -3.85
N GLU A 5 48.71 -9.24 -5.03
CA GLU A 5 47.80 -8.20 -5.58
C GLU A 5 46.38 -8.75 -5.77
N ARG A 6 46.29 -9.97 -6.26
CA ARG A 6 45.00 -10.63 -6.46
C ARG A 6 44.27 -10.84 -5.16
N LEU A 7 44.98 -11.22 -4.09
CA LEU A 7 44.42 -11.40 -2.76
C LEU A 7 43.94 -10.08 -2.18
N GLU A 8 44.69 -9.00 -2.37
CA GLU A 8 44.28 -7.67 -1.91
C GLU A 8 43.00 -7.21 -2.59
N LEU A 9 42.88 -7.39 -3.90
CA LEU A 9 41.67 -7.08 -4.67
C LEU A 9 40.49 -7.93 -4.20
N PHE A 10 40.72 -9.20 -3.93
CA PHE A 10 39.69 -10.09 -3.43
C PHE A 10 39.17 -9.63 -2.08
N ASN A 11 40.06 -9.24 -1.16
CA ASN A 11 39.68 -8.75 0.16
C ASN A 11 38.92 -7.43 0.09
N GLU A 12 39.32 -6.51 -0.79
CA GLU A 12 38.58 -5.25 -1.00
C GLU A 12 37.17 -5.51 -1.51
N ARG A 13 37.01 -6.39 -2.50
CA ARG A 13 35.70 -6.76 -3.04
C ARG A 13 34.83 -7.41 -1.98
N LYS A 14 35.42 -8.25 -1.12
CA LYS A 14 34.71 -8.90 -0.02
C LYS A 14 34.16 -7.89 0.95
N ILE A 15 34.96 -6.91 1.36
CA ILE A 15 34.56 -5.85 2.29
C ILE A 15 33.43 -5.01 1.67
N LEU A 16 33.57 -4.63 0.39
CA LEU A 16 32.53 -3.87 -0.32
C LEU A 16 31.22 -4.64 -0.40
N TYR A 17 31.29 -5.93 -0.68
CA TYR A 17 30.13 -6.80 -0.77
C TYR A 17 29.40 -6.92 0.57
N GLU A 18 30.16 -7.12 1.64
CA GLU A 18 29.61 -7.19 3.01
C GLU A 18 28.95 -5.88 3.42
N THR A 19 29.58 -4.75 3.11
CA THR A 19 29.03 -3.42 3.37
C THR A 19 27.74 -3.20 2.59
N LEU A 20 27.72 -3.58 1.31
CA LEU A 20 26.53 -3.48 0.47
C LEU A 20 25.36 -4.30 1.04
N ASN A 21 25.65 -5.52 1.50
CA ASN A 21 24.64 -6.39 2.08
C ASN A 21 24.08 -5.81 3.38
N LYS A 22 24.90 -5.20 4.21
CA LYS A 22 24.44 -4.51 5.42
C LYS A 22 23.51 -3.36 5.09
N ILE A 23 23.86 -2.55 4.10
CA ILE A 23 23.02 -1.44 3.64
C ILE A 23 21.69 -1.95 3.10
N LYS A 24 21.71 -2.99 2.27
CA LYS A 24 20.49 -3.62 1.74
C LYS A 24 19.58 -4.13 2.85
N SER A 25 20.14 -4.80 3.84
CA SER A 25 19.36 -5.31 4.98
C SER A 25 18.74 -4.18 5.79
N THR A 26 19.47 -3.10 6.03
CA THR A 26 18.96 -1.93 6.75
C THR A 26 17.81 -1.27 6.01
N ILE A 27 17.95 -1.06 4.69
CA ILE A 27 16.90 -0.49 3.85
C ILE A 27 15.66 -1.38 3.85
N LYS A 28 15.84 -2.68 3.70
CA LYS A 28 14.75 -3.65 3.72
C LYS A 28 13.97 -3.60 5.04
N ASN A 29 14.68 -3.52 6.16
CA ASN A 29 14.05 -3.43 7.47
C ASN A 29 13.30 -2.11 7.65
N GLN A 30 13.85 -1.00 7.18
CA GLN A 30 13.17 0.29 7.21
C GLN A 30 11.89 0.29 6.38
N ILE A 31 11.93 -0.31 5.19
CA ILE A 31 10.74 -0.46 4.33
C ILE A 31 9.69 -1.29 5.04
N TYR A 32 10.07 -2.41 5.63
CA TYR A 32 9.18 -3.30 6.38
C TYR A 32 8.51 -2.56 7.54
N ASP A 33 9.25 -1.79 8.32
CA ASP A 33 8.72 -1.03 9.44
C ASP A 33 7.72 0.04 8.98
N LEU A 34 8.03 0.74 7.89
CA LEU A 34 7.13 1.74 7.31
C LEU A 34 5.84 1.12 6.79
N GLU A 35 5.94 -0.01 6.07
CA GLU A 35 4.78 -0.75 5.59
C GLU A 35 3.89 -1.21 6.74
N ASN A 36 4.48 -1.72 7.82
CA ASN A 36 3.75 -2.13 9.01
C ASN A 36 3.03 -0.98 9.69
N LYS A 37 3.64 0.20 9.77
CA LYS A 37 2.99 1.39 10.32
C LYS A 37 1.77 1.77 9.51
N ILE A 38 1.86 1.73 8.19
CA ILE A 38 0.76 2.06 7.29
C ILE A 38 -0.36 1.04 7.43
N VAL A 39 -0.02 -0.25 7.38
CA VAL A 39 -1.01 -1.34 7.48
C VAL A 39 -1.69 -1.38 8.85
N LYS A 40 -1.01 -0.95 9.91
CA LYS A 40 -1.56 -0.93 11.27
C LYS A 40 -2.33 0.33 11.60
N ASP A 41 -2.43 1.29 10.69
CA ASP A 41 -3.25 2.48 10.92
C ASP A 41 -4.71 2.05 11.08
N PRO A 42 -5.36 2.37 12.21
CA PRO A 42 -6.74 1.95 12.46
C PRO A 42 -7.74 2.39 11.40
N ILE A 43 -7.46 3.49 10.70
CA ILE A 43 -8.39 4.01 9.68
C ILE A 43 -8.62 3.02 8.53
N PHE A 44 -7.61 2.21 8.19
CA PHE A 44 -7.74 1.24 7.10
C PHE A 44 -8.64 0.07 7.45
N GLY A 45 -8.86 -0.19 8.74
CA GLY A 45 -9.80 -1.20 9.23
C GLY A 45 -11.23 -0.70 9.42
N VAL A 46 -11.48 0.58 9.18
CA VAL A 46 -12.83 1.16 9.26
C VAL A 46 -13.61 0.77 8.01
N LYS A 47 -14.87 0.36 8.19
CA LYS A 47 -15.73 -0.03 7.08
C LYS A 47 -16.13 1.19 6.25
N VAL A 48 -16.26 1.00 4.94
CA VAL A 48 -16.74 2.05 4.03
C VAL A 48 -18.16 2.49 4.38
N ASP A 49 -18.94 1.66 5.08
CA ASP A 49 -20.28 2.00 5.58
C ASP A 49 -20.28 3.21 6.51
N GLU A 50 -19.17 3.49 7.17
CA GLU A 50 -19.04 4.63 8.08
C GLU A 50 -18.75 5.94 7.34
N LEU A 51 -18.47 5.86 6.04
CA LEU A 51 -18.30 7.04 5.22
C LEU A 51 -19.67 7.59 4.81
N GLU A 52 -19.76 8.91 4.69
CA GLU A 52 -21.00 9.58 4.27
C GLU A 52 -21.17 9.54 2.74
N LEU A 53 -21.26 8.32 2.19
CA LEU A 53 -21.46 8.09 0.78
C LEU A 53 -22.95 7.88 0.47
N SER A 54 -23.34 8.18 -0.78
CA SER A 54 -24.68 7.87 -1.25
C SER A 54 -24.88 6.35 -1.24
N LEU A 55 -26.13 5.91 -1.13
CA LEU A 55 -26.47 4.49 -1.16
C LEU A 55 -25.98 3.81 -2.43
N ARG A 56 -26.08 4.50 -3.57
CA ARG A 56 -25.62 4.01 -4.87
C ARG A 56 -24.11 3.73 -4.86
N SER A 57 -23.31 4.69 -4.40
CA SER A 57 -21.86 4.54 -4.31
C SER A 57 -21.49 3.43 -3.35
N MET A 58 -22.15 3.37 -2.21
CA MET A 58 -21.93 2.35 -1.19
C MET A 58 -22.19 0.95 -1.73
N ASN A 59 -23.31 0.76 -2.42
CA ASN A 59 -23.67 -0.53 -2.99
C ASN A 59 -22.70 -0.97 -4.08
N CYS A 60 -22.21 -0.02 -4.91
CA CYS A 60 -21.21 -0.33 -5.91
C CYS A 60 -19.90 -0.80 -5.29
N LEU A 61 -19.46 -0.16 -4.21
CA LEU A 61 -18.24 -0.57 -3.50
C LEU A 61 -18.40 -1.97 -2.90
N LYS A 62 -19.53 -2.25 -2.27
CA LYS A 62 -19.82 -3.57 -1.69
C LYS A 62 -19.85 -4.66 -2.75
N ASN A 63 -20.45 -4.40 -3.90
CA ASN A 63 -20.52 -5.35 -5.01
C ASN A 63 -19.13 -5.69 -5.57
N ASN A 64 -18.16 -4.82 -5.39
CA ASN A 64 -16.77 -5.04 -5.79
C ASN A 64 -15.90 -5.58 -4.66
N ASN A 65 -16.49 -6.06 -3.58
CA ASN A 65 -15.79 -6.57 -2.41
C ASN A 65 -14.94 -5.51 -1.69
N ILE A 66 -15.29 -4.25 -1.85
CA ILE A 66 -14.63 -3.14 -1.15
C ILE A 66 -15.43 -2.88 0.13
N VAL A 67 -14.96 -3.43 1.24
CA VAL A 67 -15.66 -3.37 2.53
C VAL A 67 -14.99 -2.38 3.48
N TYR A 68 -13.67 -2.25 3.41
CA TYR A 68 -12.87 -1.42 4.30
C TYR A 68 -12.23 -0.27 3.56
N ILE A 69 -11.92 0.81 4.27
CA ILE A 69 -11.23 1.97 3.71
C ILE A 69 -9.88 1.55 3.10
N GLY A 70 -9.17 0.61 3.73
CA GLY A 70 -7.93 0.07 3.18
C GLY A 70 -8.11 -0.54 1.79
N ASP A 71 -9.20 -1.26 1.57
CA ASP A 71 -9.52 -1.82 0.24
C ASP A 71 -9.77 -0.69 -0.78
N LEU A 72 -10.45 0.36 -0.36
CA LEU A 72 -10.80 1.49 -1.22
C LEU A 72 -9.57 2.30 -1.66
N VAL A 73 -8.67 2.63 -0.74
CA VAL A 73 -7.47 3.43 -1.07
C VAL A 73 -6.49 2.67 -1.95
N GLY A 74 -6.57 1.36 -1.99
CA GLY A 74 -5.79 0.52 -2.91
C GLY A 74 -6.30 0.52 -4.34
N CYS A 75 -7.51 1.02 -4.59
CA CYS A 75 -8.11 1.05 -5.92
C CYS A 75 -7.68 2.29 -6.69
N SER A 76 -7.54 2.14 -8.01
CA SER A 76 -7.35 3.27 -8.92
C SER A 76 -8.69 3.80 -9.40
N ASP A 77 -8.67 5.01 -9.94
CA ASP A 77 -9.87 5.62 -10.57
C ASP A 77 -10.43 4.70 -11.65
N GLY A 78 -9.54 4.15 -12.50
CA GLY A 78 -9.94 3.26 -13.58
C GLY A 78 -10.56 1.96 -13.12
N GLU A 79 -10.07 1.41 -12.01
CA GLU A 79 -10.64 0.19 -11.43
C GLU A 79 -12.06 0.43 -10.93
N LEU A 80 -12.32 1.55 -10.28
CA LEU A 80 -13.66 1.90 -9.81
C LEU A 80 -14.61 2.20 -10.98
N LEU A 81 -14.13 2.90 -11.99
CA LEU A 81 -14.95 3.24 -13.16
C LEU A 81 -15.32 2.03 -14.03
N ARG A 82 -14.62 0.93 -13.92
CA ARG A 82 -14.96 -0.33 -14.60
C ARG A 82 -16.21 -0.97 -14.03
N SER A 83 -16.59 -0.62 -12.82
CA SER A 83 -17.77 -1.21 -12.18
C SER A 83 -19.05 -0.69 -12.81
N PRO A 84 -20.01 -1.57 -13.11
CA PRO A 84 -21.34 -1.13 -13.55
C PRO A 84 -21.96 -0.20 -12.51
N ASN A 85 -22.61 0.85 -12.95
CA ASN A 85 -23.28 1.83 -12.09
C ASN A 85 -22.35 2.72 -11.24
N PHE A 86 -21.05 2.61 -11.38
CA PHE A 86 -20.10 3.51 -10.72
C PHE A 86 -19.56 4.49 -11.77
N GLY A 87 -20.10 5.70 -11.77
CA GLY A 87 -19.71 6.75 -12.72
C GLY A 87 -18.80 7.81 -12.09
N GLU A 88 -18.50 8.83 -12.87
CA GLU A 88 -17.63 9.93 -12.42
C GLU A 88 -18.19 10.67 -11.21
N LYS A 89 -19.50 10.78 -11.09
CA LYS A 89 -20.15 11.44 -9.95
C LYS A 89 -19.85 10.67 -8.66
N SER A 90 -19.97 9.34 -8.68
CA SER A 90 -19.66 8.48 -7.55
C SER A 90 -18.16 8.53 -7.23
N LEU A 91 -17.31 8.54 -8.25
CA LEU A 91 -15.87 8.65 -8.09
C LEU A 91 -15.50 9.97 -7.40
N ARG A 92 -16.08 11.07 -7.81
CA ARG A 92 -15.87 12.38 -7.21
C ARG A 92 -16.29 12.40 -5.75
N GLU A 93 -17.44 11.82 -5.43
CA GLU A 93 -17.97 11.68 -4.08
C GLU A 93 -16.98 10.91 -3.19
N VAL A 94 -16.47 9.78 -3.66
CA VAL A 94 -15.49 8.97 -2.94
C VAL A 94 -14.21 9.77 -2.69
N LYS A 95 -13.69 10.45 -3.71
CA LYS A 95 -12.47 11.26 -3.58
C LYS A 95 -12.62 12.39 -2.55
N GLU A 96 -13.75 13.08 -2.56
CA GLU A 96 -14.03 14.15 -1.61
C GLU A 96 -14.08 13.63 -0.17
N ILE A 97 -14.78 12.54 0.05
CA ILE A 97 -14.87 11.92 1.39
C ILE A 97 -13.51 11.45 1.89
N LEU A 98 -12.73 10.79 1.04
CA LEU A 98 -11.38 10.35 1.41
C LEU A 98 -10.48 11.54 1.73
N LYS A 99 -10.59 12.62 0.98
CA LYS A 99 -9.82 13.84 1.22
C LYS A 99 -10.11 14.46 2.59
N THR A 100 -11.36 14.43 3.04
CA THR A 100 -11.72 14.91 4.37
C THR A 100 -11.07 14.09 5.48
N ARG A 101 -10.66 12.86 5.19
CA ARG A 101 -9.96 11.95 6.10
C ARG A 101 -8.46 11.93 5.89
N GLY A 102 -7.92 12.81 5.03
CA GLY A 102 -6.50 12.86 4.72
C GLY A 102 -6.01 11.71 3.84
N LEU A 103 -6.91 11.09 3.07
CA LEU A 103 -6.62 9.95 2.22
C LEU A 103 -6.87 10.25 0.75
N GLU A 104 -6.22 9.48 -0.12
CA GLU A 104 -6.40 9.56 -1.56
C GLU A 104 -6.52 8.15 -2.15
N LEU A 105 -7.22 8.05 -3.29
CA LEU A 105 -7.26 6.81 -4.06
C LEU A 105 -5.90 6.54 -4.70
N ASN A 106 -5.65 5.25 -4.97
CA ASN A 106 -4.43 4.80 -5.66
C ASN A 106 -3.15 5.25 -4.95
N SER A 107 -3.11 5.01 -3.64
CA SER A 107 -1.94 5.32 -2.82
C SER A 107 -0.70 4.52 -3.21
N GLY A 108 -0.82 3.59 -4.15
CA GLY A 108 0.24 2.65 -4.52
C GLY A 108 0.45 1.54 -3.50
N LEU A 109 -0.32 1.54 -2.45
CA LEU A 109 -0.22 0.58 -1.36
C LEU A 109 -1.32 -0.47 -1.52
N LYS A 110 -0.90 -1.72 -1.67
CA LYS A 110 -1.83 -2.84 -1.65
C LYS A 110 -1.83 -3.43 -0.24
N PHE A 111 -2.94 -3.29 0.45
CA PHE A 111 -3.10 -3.84 1.78
C PHE A 111 -3.64 -5.26 1.65
N SER A 112 -2.96 -6.21 2.30
CA SER A 112 -3.45 -7.58 2.38
C SER A 112 -4.08 -7.81 3.75
N ARG A 113 -5.20 -8.53 3.75
CA ARG A 113 -5.84 -8.94 4.98
C ARG A 113 -5.05 -10.10 5.58
N VAL A 114 -4.74 -10.01 6.86
CA VAL A 114 -4.07 -11.09 7.57
C VAL A 114 -5.13 -11.96 8.25
N ASN A 115 -5.16 -13.24 7.90
CA ASN A 115 -6.10 -14.24 8.46
C ASN A 115 -7.58 -13.83 8.34
N GLY A 116 -7.95 -13.18 7.24
CA GLY A 116 -9.32 -12.74 7.01
C GLY A 116 -9.73 -11.54 7.88
N ARG A 117 -8.83 -11.00 8.68
CA ARG A 117 -9.08 -9.80 9.48
C ARG A 117 -8.55 -8.57 8.75
N PRO A 118 -9.29 -7.47 8.75
CA PRO A 118 -8.83 -6.24 8.13
C PRO A 118 -7.74 -5.56 8.96
N TYR A 119 -6.69 -5.17 8.34
CA TYR A 119 -5.69 -4.15 8.70
C TYR A 119 -5.61 -3.77 10.19
N VAL A 120 -5.11 -4.65 10.99
CA VAL A 120 -4.92 -4.38 12.42
C VAL A 120 -3.49 -3.97 12.70
#